data_d18ec3200a8367c48ba4ca0c59d1cbfe
#
_entry.id   d18ec3200a8367c48ba4ca0c59d1cbfe
#
_cell.length_a   1.000
_cell.length_b   1.000
_cell.length_c   1.000
_cell.angle_alpha   90.00
_cell.angle_beta   90.00
_cell.angle_gamma   90.00
#
_symmetry.space_group_name_H-M   'P 1'
#
loop_
_entity.id
_entity.type
_entity.pdbx_description
1 polymer ?
#
loop_
_entity_poly.entity_id
_entity_poly.type
_entity_poly.pdbx_seq_one_letter_code
_entity_poly.pdbx_strand_id
1 'polypeptide(L)'
;MRDDMVRQRGVRAVAPSVVAERLAATRGFVFDMDGTLVLGDRQNHRLRPLPGALEITSWVARRGLPFVVFTNGTTRTPAHYARTMRDIGFGLPDEAMLTPASSAVRVFVRAGYQRVMVLGGPALAEPLQQAGLEVVPPAAGVRADAVLAGWFPEFTMPALEAACHAVWGGAELYSCSQTPFFAVDGGRALGTSRAISAMIRSLTGCGLQVVGKPSIDALRSAADRLGRPAAQLAVVGDDPQLEVPMAHRGRSLAIAVGTGLGGSASYDGLPVSRRPYLRVRGVDELLAILTEQGDKK
;
A
#
# COMPACT_ATOMS: atom_id res chain seq x y z
N MET A 1 11.57 -6.01 -51.20
CA MET A 1 10.55 -6.84 -50.56
C MET A 1 11.29 -7.96 -49.86
N ARG A 2 11.61 -7.77 -48.59
CA ARG A 2 12.07 -8.78 -47.66
C ARG A 2 11.28 -8.59 -46.35
N ASP A 3 10.62 -9.64 -46.00
CA ASP A 3 9.69 -9.81 -44.88
C ASP A 3 10.28 -9.35 -43.55
N ASP A 4 9.72 -8.31 -42.96
CA ASP A 4 9.80 -7.98 -41.54
C ASP A 4 8.78 -8.83 -40.76
N MET A 5 9.06 -10.10 -40.65
CA MET A 5 8.42 -10.93 -39.60
C MET A 5 9.10 -10.65 -38.25
N VAL A 6 8.76 -9.54 -37.64
CA VAL A 6 8.99 -9.34 -36.20
C VAL A 6 8.11 -10.34 -35.47
N ARG A 7 8.72 -11.43 -35.04
CA ARG A 7 8.13 -12.42 -34.15
C ARG A 7 7.65 -11.70 -32.90
N GLN A 8 6.36 -11.42 -32.82
CA GLN A 8 5.68 -11.17 -31.56
C GLN A 8 5.87 -12.43 -30.69
N ARG A 9 6.85 -12.39 -29.80
CA ARG A 9 6.95 -13.38 -28.73
C ARG A 9 5.74 -13.14 -27.83
N GLY A 10 4.70 -13.91 -28.06
CA GLY A 10 3.50 -13.95 -27.25
C GLY A 10 3.92 -14.18 -25.80
N VAL A 11 3.61 -13.22 -24.97
CA VAL A 11 3.94 -13.26 -23.54
C VAL A 11 3.03 -14.29 -22.90
N ARG A 12 3.59 -15.44 -22.55
CA ARG A 12 2.85 -16.57 -21.93
C ARG A 12 2.19 -16.10 -20.64
N ALA A 13 0.89 -16.34 -20.52
CA ALA A 13 0.19 -16.29 -19.25
C ALA A 13 0.86 -17.25 -18.26
N VAL A 14 0.81 -16.92 -16.97
CA VAL A 14 1.32 -17.81 -15.93
C VAL A 14 0.52 -19.11 -15.99
N ALA A 15 1.22 -20.26 -15.99
CA ALA A 15 0.55 -21.55 -16.07
C ALA A 15 -0.40 -21.75 -14.87
N PRO A 16 -1.62 -22.28 -15.07
CA PRO A 16 -2.58 -22.50 -13.98
C PRO A 16 -2.02 -23.36 -12.84
N SER A 17 -1.13 -24.33 -13.15
CA SER A 17 -0.44 -25.14 -12.14
C SER A 17 0.45 -24.32 -11.21
N VAL A 18 1.16 -23.30 -11.72
CA VAL A 18 2.00 -22.41 -10.92
C VAL A 18 1.14 -21.55 -10.01
N VAL A 19 -0.01 -21.08 -10.48
CA VAL A 19 -0.97 -20.31 -9.67
C VAL A 19 -1.52 -21.17 -8.55
N ALA A 20 -1.96 -22.40 -8.86
CA ALA A 20 -2.48 -23.34 -7.86
C ALA A 20 -1.43 -23.68 -6.80
N GLU A 21 -0.19 -23.96 -7.19
CA GLU A 21 0.92 -24.22 -6.28
C GLU A 21 1.17 -23.01 -5.34
N ARG A 22 1.21 -21.82 -5.89
CA ARG A 22 1.42 -20.59 -5.09
C ARG A 22 0.27 -20.29 -4.14
N LEU A 23 -0.97 -20.50 -4.57
CA LEU A 23 -2.15 -20.40 -3.70
C LEU A 23 -2.07 -21.41 -2.55
N ALA A 24 -1.71 -22.67 -2.84
CA ALA A 24 -1.54 -23.71 -1.84
C ALA A 24 -0.39 -23.42 -0.85
N ALA A 25 0.64 -22.69 -1.28
CA ALA A 25 1.77 -22.28 -0.46
C ALA A 25 1.49 -20.99 0.35
N THR A 26 0.39 -20.28 0.09
CA THR A 26 0.03 -19.05 0.80
C THR A 26 -0.24 -19.33 2.27
N ARG A 27 0.33 -18.49 3.15
CA ARG A 27 0.22 -18.58 4.62
C ARG A 27 -0.32 -17.31 5.27
N GLY A 28 -0.72 -16.33 4.47
CA GLY A 28 -1.32 -15.08 4.93
C GLY A 28 -1.66 -14.16 3.77
N PHE A 29 -2.51 -13.18 4.04
CA PHE A 29 -3.02 -12.27 3.01
C PHE A 29 -2.75 -10.82 3.38
N VAL A 30 -2.41 -10.03 2.37
CA VAL A 30 -2.37 -8.56 2.41
C VAL A 30 -3.41 -8.08 1.42
N PHE A 31 -4.52 -7.56 1.93
CA PHE A 31 -5.57 -6.97 1.09
C PHE A 31 -5.36 -5.46 1.01
N ASP A 32 -5.46 -4.90 -0.17
CA ASP A 32 -5.74 -3.49 -0.30
C ASP A 32 -7.16 -3.18 0.18
N MET A 33 -7.42 -1.93 0.53
CA MET A 33 -8.71 -1.48 1.05
C MET A 33 -9.62 -0.95 -0.06
N ASP A 34 -9.22 0.16 -0.67
CA ASP A 34 -10.05 0.95 -1.57
C ASP A 34 -10.06 0.36 -2.99
N GLY A 35 -11.22 0.01 -3.50
CA GLY A 35 -11.33 -0.66 -4.80
C GLY A 35 -11.13 -2.18 -4.74
N THR A 36 -10.71 -2.71 -3.60
CA THR A 36 -10.47 -4.15 -3.39
C THR A 36 -11.49 -4.76 -2.43
N LEU A 37 -11.58 -4.26 -1.21
CA LEU A 37 -12.54 -4.71 -0.20
C LEU A 37 -13.75 -3.78 -0.08
N VAL A 38 -13.53 -2.49 -0.27
CA VAL A 38 -14.56 -1.47 -0.13
C VAL A 38 -14.50 -0.43 -1.25
N LEU A 39 -15.63 0.24 -1.48
CA LEU A 39 -15.68 1.50 -2.21
C LEU A 39 -16.24 2.56 -1.29
N GLY A 40 -15.60 3.72 -1.27
CA GLY A 40 -16.00 4.89 -0.50
C GLY A 40 -16.19 6.13 -1.36
N ASP A 41 -16.74 7.17 -0.75
CA ASP A 41 -16.69 8.52 -1.29
C ASP A 41 -15.27 9.11 -1.15
N ARG A 42 -15.08 10.31 -1.66
CA ARG A 42 -13.79 11.03 -1.68
C ARG A 42 -13.08 11.12 -0.31
N GLN A 43 -13.83 11.02 0.78
CA GLN A 43 -13.34 11.17 2.15
C GLN A 43 -13.43 9.86 2.95
N ASN A 44 -13.78 8.77 2.30
CA ASN A 44 -14.03 7.47 2.93
C ASN A 44 -15.12 7.51 4.03
N HIS A 45 -16.11 8.40 3.89
CA HIS A 45 -17.20 8.54 4.87
C HIS A 45 -18.37 7.57 4.64
N ARG A 46 -18.48 6.99 3.44
CA ARG A 46 -19.56 6.08 3.06
C ARG A 46 -19.02 4.80 2.45
N LEU A 47 -18.11 4.16 3.20
CA LEU A 47 -17.55 2.88 2.77
C LEU A 47 -18.67 1.84 2.63
N ARG A 48 -18.64 1.11 1.52
CA ARG A 48 -19.52 -0.03 1.25
C ARG A 48 -18.67 -1.24 0.90
N PRO A 49 -18.90 -2.41 1.52
CA PRO A 49 -18.23 -3.63 1.12
C PRO A 49 -18.49 -3.95 -0.36
N LEU A 50 -17.45 -4.36 -1.04
CA LEU A 50 -17.56 -4.94 -2.38
C LEU A 50 -18.10 -6.38 -2.30
N PRO A 51 -18.68 -6.92 -3.39
CA PRO A 51 -19.17 -8.30 -3.42
C PRO A 51 -18.08 -9.29 -2.96
N GLY A 52 -18.43 -10.17 -2.03
CA GLY A 52 -17.53 -11.19 -1.49
C GLY A 52 -16.48 -10.70 -0.47
N ALA A 53 -16.41 -9.40 -0.17
CA ALA A 53 -15.37 -8.84 0.69
C ALA A 53 -15.49 -9.28 2.16
N LEU A 54 -16.70 -9.30 2.71
CA LEU A 54 -16.95 -9.78 4.07
C LEU A 54 -16.71 -11.30 4.15
N GLU A 55 -17.15 -12.00 3.12
CA GLU A 55 -17.06 -13.46 3.04
C GLU A 55 -15.61 -13.93 2.93
N ILE A 56 -14.79 -13.30 2.08
CA ILE A 56 -13.38 -13.71 1.90
C ILE A 56 -12.57 -13.45 3.17
N THR A 57 -12.74 -12.30 3.83
CA THR A 57 -12.01 -12.01 5.07
C THR A 57 -12.42 -12.97 6.19
N SER A 58 -13.72 -13.28 6.30
CA SER A 58 -14.24 -14.27 7.22
C SER A 58 -13.75 -15.69 6.89
N TRP A 59 -13.68 -16.05 5.62
CA TRP A 59 -13.17 -17.35 5.18
C TRP A 59 -11.68 -17.52 5.53
N VAL A 60 -10.86 -16.50 5.25
CA VAL A 60 -9.42 -16.50 5.57
C VAL A 60 -9.23 -16.65 7.09
N ALA A 61 -9.99 -15.90 7.90
CA ALA A 61 -9.94 -15.98 9.36
C ALA A 61 -10.33 -17.37 9.88
N ARG A 62 -11.44 -17.95 9.41
CA ARG A 62 -11.89 -19.29 9.81
C ARG A 62 -10.89 -20.40 9.46
N ARG A 63 -10.07 -20.21 8.44
CA ARG A 63 -8.99 -21.14 8.06
C ARG A 63 -7.71 -20.96 8.89
N GLY A 64 -7.71 -20.04 9.87
CA GLY A 64 -6.53 -19.72 10.66
C GLY A 64 -5.41 -19.05 9.85
N LEU A 65 -5.73 -18.49 8.68
CA LEU A 65 -4.78 -17.73 7.87
C LEU A 65 -4.80 -16.27 8.34
N PRO A 66 -3.66 -15.73 8.80
CA PRO A 66 -3.61 -14.33 9.21
C PRO A 66 -3.73 -13.40 7.98
N PHE A 67 -4.37 -12.25 8.18
CA PHE A 67 -4.46 -11.23 7.14
C PHE A 67 -4.33 -9.83 7.71
N VAL A 68 -3.92 -8.90 6.86
CA VAL A 68 -3.96 -7.46 7.11
C VAL A 68 -4.64 -6.74 5.94
N VAL A 69 -5.20 -5.59 6.24
CA VAL A 69 -5.68 -4.63 5.26
C VAL A 69 -4.70 -3.46 5.21
N PHE A 70 -4.23 -3.09 4.04
CA PHE A 70 -3.25 -2.03 3.86
C PHE A 70 -3.78 -0.94 2.91
N THR A 71 -4.01 0.26 3.40
CA THR A 71 -4.31 1.45 2.57
C THR A 71 -3.13 2.42 2.53
N ASN A 72 -2.95 3.14 1.41
CA ASN A 72 -2.01 4.27 1.33
C ASN A 72 -2.59 5.58 1.93
N GLY A 73 -3.79 5.53 2.50
CA GLY A 73 -4.41 6.66 3.18
C GLY A 73 -3.59 7.12 4.40
N THR A 74 -3.44 8.44 4.55
CA THR A 74 -2.73 9.09 5.68
C THR A 74 -3.58 10.12 6.41
N THR A 75 -4.87 10.20 6.07
CA THR A 75 -5.81 11.17 6.68
C THR A 75 -6.46 10.66 7.96
N ARG A 76 -6.40 9.34 8.20
CA ARG A 76 -6.94 8.68 9.39
C ARG A 76 -5.91 7.70 9.96
N THR A 77 -5.95 7.49 11.28
CA THR A 77 -5.10 6.49 11.94
C THR A 77 -5.49 5.07 11.54
N PRO A 78 -4.60 4.06 11.68
CA PRO A 78 -4.95 2.66 11.47
C PRO A 78 -6.18 2.22 12.30
N ALA A 79 -6.23 2.61 13.57
CA ALA A 79 -7.36 2.30 14.45
C ALA A 79 -8.68 2.91 13.98
N HIS A 80 -8.64 4.13 13.41
CA HIS A 80 -9.85 4.75 12.84
C HIS A 80 -10.34 3.97 11.61
N TYR A 81 -9.44 3.62 10.68
CA TYR A 81 -9.81 2.80 9.52
C TYR A 81 -10.36 1.44 9.95
N ALA A 82 -9.71 0.77 10.92
CA ALA A 82 -10.18 -0.51 11.43
C ALA A 82 -11.60 -0.41 12.03
N ARG A 83 -11.87 0.65 12.79
CA ARG A 83 -13.22 0.90 13.35
C ARG A 83 -14.24 1.08 12.22
N THR A 84 -13.94 1.93 11.24
CA THR A 84 -14.84 2.18 10.10
C THR A 84 -15.12 0.89 9.31
N MET A 85 -14.12 0.03 9.13
CA MET A 85 -14.31 -1.28 8.50
C MET A 85 -15.21 -2.19 9.36
N ARG A 86 -15.05 -2.20 10.69
CA ARG A 86 -15.93 -2.97 11.59
C ARG A 86 -17.37 -2.48 11.56
N ASP A 87 -17.58 -1.16 11.50
CA ASP A 87 -18.92 -0.56 11.46
C ASP A 87 -19.71 -1.00 10.22
N ILE A 88 -19.03 -1.44 9.16
CA ILE A 88 -19.64 -1.98 7.94
C ILE A 88 -19.54 -3.52 7.84
N GLY A 89 -19.19 -4.21 8.93
CA GLY A 89 -19.31 -5.66 9.07
C GLY A 89 -18.03 -6.49 8.95
N PHE A 90 -16.87 -5.89 8.79
CA PHE A 90 -15.61 -6.65 8.76
C PHE A 90 -15.18 -7.10 10.18
N GLY A 91 -14.81 -8.36 10.33
CA GLY A 91 -14.17 -8.88 11.55
C GLY A 91 -12.69 -8.52 11.60
N LEU A 92 -12.34 -7.23 11.74
CA LEU A 92 -10.98 -6.72 11.64
C LEU A 92 -10.51 -6.16 12.99
N PRO A 93 -9.49 -6.75 13.64
CA PRO A 93 -8.84 -6.13 14.80
C PRO A 93 -8.00 -4.91 14.39
N ASP A 94 -7.76 -3.99 15.34
CA ASP A 94 -7.02 -2.75 15.05
C ASP A 94 -5.62 -3.03 14.49
N GLU A 95 -4.97 -4.09 14.96
CA GLU A 95 -3.63 -4.50 14.56
C GLU A 95 -3.56 -4.99 13.10
N ALA A 96 -4.68 -5.42 12.54
CA ALA A 96 -4.73 -5.91 11.17
C ALA A 96 -4.87 -4.77 10.14
N MET A 97 -5.07 -3.53 10.58
CA MET A 97 -5.10 -2.37 9.69
C MET A 97 -3.75 -1.69 9.62
N LEU A 98 -3.22 -1.55 8.41
CA LEU A 98 -1.93 -0.91 8.16
C LEU A 98 -2.07 0.31 7.25
N THR A 99 -1.21 1.29 7.50
CA THR A 99 -1.07 2.51 6.70
C THR A 99 0.42 2.82 6.47
N PRO A 100 0.78 3.82 5.66
CA PRO A 100 2.17 4.27 5.56
C PRO A 100 2.80 4.67 6.90
N ALA A 101 1.99 5.16 7.88
CA ALA A 101 2.48 5.44 9.23
C ALA A 101 2.99 4.16 9.92
N SER A 102 2.29 3.03 9.78
CA SER A 102 2.71 1.74 10.33
C SER A 102 4.08 1.31 9.75
N SER A 103 4.28 1.52 8.45
CA SER A 103 5.55 1.21 7.79
C SER A 103 6.65 2.18 8.19
N ALA A 104 6.34 3.48 8.34
CA ALA A 104 7.29 4.50 8.79
C ALA A 104 7.79 4.17 10.20
N VAL A 105 6.90 3.82 11.14
CA VAL A 105 7.29 3.36 12.49
C VAL A 105 8.32 2.24 12.41
N ARG A 106 8.02 1.20 11.63
CA ARG A 106 8.94 0.07 11.46
C ARG A 106 10.31 0.50 10.94
N VAL A 107 10.32 1.33 9.89
CA VAL A 107 11.56 1.79 9.24
C VAL A 107 12.37 2.66 10.21
N PHE A 108 11.73 3.62 10.86
CA PHE A 108 12.40 4.61 11.69
C PHE A 108 12.95 4.01 12.99
N VAL A 109 12.18 3.14 13.65
CA VAL A 109 12.64 2.42 14.83
C VAL A 109 13.85 1.54 14.49
N ARG A 110 13.84 0.84 13.35
CA ARG A 110 14.99 0.02 12.91
C ARG A 110 16.20 0.84 12.51
N ALA A 111 16.00 2.05 11.99
CA ALA A 111 17.08 2.98 11.67
C ALA A 111 17.66 3.66 12.92
N GLY A 112 17.01 3.52 14.08
CA GLY A 112 17.44 4.16 15.33
C GLY A 112 17.13 5.66 15.38
N TYR A 113 16.21 6.14 14.52
CA TYR A 113 15.80 7.54 14.53
C TYR A 113 15.08 7.87 15.83
N GLN A 114 15.26 9.10 16.29
CA GLN A 114 14.61 9.63 17.47
C GLN A 114 13.61 10.74 17.14
N ARG A 115 13.95 11.58 16.17
CA ARG A 115 13.21 12.79 15.83
C ARG A 115 12.72 12.76 14.37
N VAL A 116 11.42 12.91 14.16
CA VAL A 116 10.80 12.87 12.83
C VAL A 116 10.03 14.15 12.58
N MET A 117 10.41 14.89 11.54
CA MET A 117 9.62 16.03 11.05
C MET A 117 8.49 15.50 10.16
N VAL A 118 7.25 15.69 10.58
CA VAL A 118 6.08 15.21 9.86
C VAL A 118 5.43 16.34 9.05
N LEU A 119 5.40 16.16 7.74
CA LEU A 119 4.64 16.99 6.80
C LEU A 119 3.31 16.29 6.52
N GLY A 120 2.37 16.42 7.45
CA GLY A 120 1.09 15.72 7.46
C GLY A 120 0.27 16.00 8.70
N GLY A 121 -0.95 15.46 8.74
CA GLY A 121 -1.85 15.62 9.88
C GLY A 121 -1.57 14.67 11.05
N PRO A 122 -2.38 14.78 12.12
CA PRO A 122 -2.24 13.97 13.34
C PRO A 122 -2.26 12.45 13.08
N ALA A 123 -3.06 12.01 12.12
CA ALA A 123 -3.16 10.58 11.79
C ALA A 123 -1.83 9.95 11.29
N LEU A 124 -0.91 10.77 10.79
CA LEU A 124 0.43 10.35 10.43
C LEU A 124 1.40 10.46 11.62
N ALA A 125 1.19 11.45 12.49
CA ALA A 125 2.05 11.72 13.64
C ALA A 125 1.81 10.76 14.82
N GLU A 126 0.54 10.50 15.16
CA GLU A 126 0.16 9.70 16.32
C GLU A 126 0.80 8.31 16.37
N PRO A 127 0.83 7.50 15.29
CA PRO A 127 1.48 6.19 15.33
C PRO A 127 2.98 6.26 15.59
N LEU A 128 3.66 7.31 15.13
CA LEU A 128 5.08 7.55 15.39
C LEU A 128 5.32 7.89 16.87
N GLN A 129 4.49 8.78 17.43
CA GLN A 129 4.54 9.16 18.85
C GLN A 129 4.26 7.94 19.76
N GLN A 130 3.27 7.13 19.43
CA GLN A 130 2.94 5.90 20.16
C GLN A 130 4.09 4.88 20.14
N ALA A 131 4.92 4.92 19.09
CA ALA A 131 6.12 4.10 19.00
C ALA A 131 7.35 4.70 19.70
N GLY A 132 7.21 5.84 20.41
CA GLY A 132 8.27 6.49 21.17
C GLY A 132 9.14 7.45 20.34
N LEU A 133 8.75 7.80 19.11
CA LEU A 133 9.47 8.77 18.30
C LEU A 133 9.01 10.20 18.65
N GLU A 134 9.95 11.12 18.75
CA GLU A 134 9.64 12.56 18.89
C GLU A 134 9.19 13.10 17.54
N VAL A 135 7.92 13.46 17.41
CA VAL A 135 7.40 14.14 16.23
C VAL A 135 7.60 15.65 16.40
N VAL A 136 8.35 16.24 15.47
CA VAL A 136 8.67 17.67 15.48
C VAL A 136 7.93 18.40 14.36
N PRO A 137 7.50 19.68 14.61
CA PRO A 137 6.84 20.48 13.59
C PRO A 137 7.83 20.93 12.51
N PRO A 138 7.35 21.23 11.28
CA PRO A 138 8.16 21.86 10.23
C PRO A 138 8.35 23.35 10.52
N ALA A 139 9.29 23.67 11.41
CA ALA A 139 9.60 25.03 11.84
C ALA A 139 11.10 25.34 11.71
N ALA A 140 11.43 26.62 11.57
CA ALA A 140 12.81 27.09 11.43
C ALA A 140 13.70 26.62 12.59
N GLY A 141 14.91 26.16 12.28
CA GLY A 141 15.89 25.70 13.27
C GLY A 141 15.61 24.33 13.88
N VAL A 142 14.50 23.68 13.54
CA VAL A 142 14.17 22.33 14.03
C VAL A 142 15.01 21.29 13.28
N ARG A 143 15.73 20.46 14.03
CA ARG A 143 16.47 19.30 13.50
C ARG A 143 15.63 18.04 13.59
N ALA A 144 15.84 17.14 12.64
CA ALA A 144 15.22 15.81 12.60
C ALA A 144 16.19 14.78 11.98
N ASP A 145 15.94 13.49 12.26
CA ASP A 145 16.65 12.38 11.61
C ASP A 145 15.98 12.03 10.28
N ALA A 146 14.67 12.24 10.21
CA ALA A 146 13.87 12.00 9.02
C ALA A 146 12.82 13.08 8.81
N VAL A 147 12.51 13.36 7.53
CA VAL A 147 11.35 14.15 7.08
C VAL A 147 10.37 13.20 6.41
N LEU A 148 9.14 13.11 6.91
CA LEU A 148 8.09 12.25 6.38
C LEU A 148 6.97 13.07 5.75
N ALA A 149 6.82 12.98 4.43
CA ALA A 149 5.77 13.66 3.67
C ALA A 149 4.55 12.76 3.47
N GLY A 150 3.40 13.18 3.99
CA GLY A 150 2.09 12.56 3.83
C GLY A 150 1.09 13.44 3.07
N TRP A 151 -0.20 13.20 3.31
CA TRP A 151 -1.26 14.10 2.88
C TRP A 151 -1.24 15.36 3.74
N PHE A 152 -0.92 16.49 3.12
CA PHE A 152 -0.77 17.77 3.84
C PHE A 152 -1.25 18.93 2.96
N PRO A 153 -2.58 19.13 2.82
CA PRO A 153 -3.14 20.19 2.01
C PRO A 153 -2.84 21.60 2.57
N GLU A 154 -2.58 21.72 3.88
CA GLU A 154 -2.18 22.96 4.57
C GLU A 154 -0.69 23.30 4.43
N PHE A 155 0.03 22.61 3.55
CA PHE A 155 1.45 22.80 3.32
C PHE A 155 1.78 24.24 2.91
N THR A 156 2.83 24.81 3.52
CA THR A 156 3.24 26.21 3.33
C THR A 156 4.69 26.31 2.87
N MET A 157 5.08 27.46 2.32
CA MET A 157 6.47 27.73 1.97
C MET A 157 7.42 27.70 3.18
N PRO A 158 7.07 28.23 4.37
CA PRO A 158 7.88 28.04 5.57
C PRO A 158 8.09 26.57 5.95
N ALA A 159 7.08 25.71 5.76
CA ALA A 159 7.23 24.27 5.99
C ALA A 159 8.17 23.61 4.97
N LEU A 160 8.16 24.05 3.71
CA LEU A 160 9.11 23.63 2.69
C LEU A 160 10.54 24.00 3.08
N GLU A 161 10.75 25.26 3.46
CA GLU A 161 12.05 25.77 3.88
C GLU A 161 12.59 24.99 5.09
N ALA A 162 11.77 24.79 6.13
CA ALA A 162 12.14 24.02 7.30
C ALA A 162 12.52 22.58 6.96
N ALA A 163 11.76 21.90 6.09
CA ALA A 163 12.07 20.56 5.62
C ALA A 163 13.37 20.50 4.82
N CYS A 164 13.64 21.47 3.94
CA CYS A 164 14.90 21.56 3.20
C CYS A 164 16.09 21.76 4.16
N HIS A 165 15.96 22.63 5.16
CA HIS A 165 16.99 22.81 6.18
C HIS A 165 17.24 21.54 7.00
N ALA A 166 16.20 20.80 7.37
CA ALA A 166 16.36 19.52 8.05
C ALA A 166 17.13 18.53 7.17
N VAL A 167 16.80 18.44 5.88
CA VAL A 167 17.49 17.55 4.91
C VAL A 167 18.95 17.97 4.70
N TRP A 168 19.23 19.27 4.53
CA TRP A 168 20.62 19.76 4.46
C TRP A 168 21.38 19.53 5.78
N GLY A 169 20.67 19.45 6.89
CA GLY A 169 21.21 19.10 8.19
C GLY A 169 21.42 17.59 8.42
N GLY A 170 21.13 16.75 7.41
CA GLY A 170 21.37 15.31 7.42
C GLY A 170 20.11 14.45 7.56
N ALA A 171 18.91 15.03 7.67
CA ALA A 171 17.68 14.24 7.72
C ALA A 171 17.42 13.51 6.40
N GLU A 172 16.99 12.24 6.48
CA GLU A 172 16.56 11.49 5.31
C GLU A 172 15.12 11.82 4.92
N LEU A 173 14.83 11.86 3.61
CA LEU A 173 13.50 12.18 3.10
C LEU A 173 12.70 10.93 2.80
N TYR A 174 11.51 10.86 3.38
CA TYR A 174 10.51 9.81 3.18
C TYR A 174 9.19 10.35 2.66
N SER A 175 8.51 9.54 1.85
CA SER A 175 7.17 9.83 1.34
C SER A 175 6.23 8.67 1.64
N CYS A 176 5.01 9.00 2.04
CA CYS A 176 3.96 8.00 2.26
C CYS A 176 3.44 7.40 0.96
N SER A 177 3.47 8.16 -0.14
CA SER A 177 3.01 7.69 -1.44
C SER A 177 3.66 8.49 -2.57
N GLN A 178 3.85 7.85 -3.71
CA GLN A 178 4.30 8.49 -4.95
C GLN A 178 3.22 8.47 -6.04
N THR A 179 1.97 8.22 -5.68
CA THR A 179 0.84 8.34 -6.59
C THR A 179 0.67 9.82 -7.00
N PRO A 180 0.66 10.14 -8.30
CA PRO A 180 0.61 11.54 -8.75
C PRO A 180 -0.74 12.20 -8.49
N PHE A 181 -1.80 11.43 -8.57
CA PHE A 181 -3.17 11.83 -8.30
C PHE A 181 -4.00 10.59 -7.96
N PHE A 182 -5.13 10.79 -7.33
CA PHE A 182 -6.14 9.76 -7.12
C PHE A 182 -7.49 10.25 -7.62
N ALA A 183 -8.35 9.30 -8.01
CA ALA A 183 -9.69 9.61 -8.49
C ALA A 183 -10.55 10.16 -7.35
N VAL A 184 -11.33 11.17 -7.67
CA VAL A 184 -12.28 11.80 -6.75
C VAL A 184 -13.54 12.14 -7.51
N ASP A 185 -14.64 12.30 -6.81
CA ASP A 185 -15.87 12.79 -7.43
C ASP A 185 -15.59 14.14 -8.11
N GLY A 186 -15.92 14.22 -9.40
CA GLY A 186 -15.65 15.40 -10.24
C GLY A 186 -14.22 15.54 -10.76
N GLY A 187 -13.32 14.52 -10.65
CA GLY A 187 -12.03 14.57 -11.32
C GLY A 187 -10.85 13.89 -10.58
N ARG A 188 -9.75 14.63 -10.45
CA ARG A 188 -8.50 14.15 -9.84
C ARG A 188 -8.08 15.04 -8.69
N ALA A 189 -7.68 14.46 -7.56
CA ALA A 189 -6.98 15.15 -6.49
C ALA A 189 -5.48 14.86 -6.57
N LEU A 190 -4.66 15.87 -6.23
CA LEU A 190 -3.21 15.75 -6.28
C LEU A 190 -2.69 14.79 -5.20
N GLY A 191 -1.69 14.01 -5.54
CA GLY A 191 -0.89 13.26 -4.58
C GLY A 191 0.06 14.20 -3.83
N THR A 192 -0.39 14.81 -2.72
CA THR A 192 0.38 15.84 -2.00
C THR A 192 1.72 15.32 -1.50
N SER A 193 1.79 14.07 -1.02
CA SER A 193 3.05 13.45 -0.60
C SER A 193 4.11 13.47 -1.71
N ARG A 194 3.69 13.16 -2.95
CA ARG A 194 4.57 13.21 -4.13
C ARG A 194 4.98 14.63 -4.47
N ALA A 195 4.03 15.56 -4.47
CA ALA A 195 4.31 16.97 -4.80
C ALA A 195 5.29 17.60 -3.81
N ILE A 196 5.03 17.44 -2.50
CA ILE A 196 5.89 17.94 -1.43
C ILE A 196 7.29 17.32 -1.52
N SER A 197 7.39 16.01 -1.62
CA SER A 197 8.69 15.34 -1.71
C SER A 197 9.45 15.72 -2.99
N ALA A 198 8.76 15.99 -4.11
CA ALA A 198 9.40 16.46 -5.34
C ALA A 198 9.98 17.87 -5.18
N MET A 199 9.28 18.79 -4.51
CA MET A 199 9.80 20.14 -4.21
C MET A 199 11.07 20.06 -3.35
N ILE A 200 11.04 19.30 -2.24
CA ILE A 200 12.20 19.14 -1.35
C ILE A 200 13.37 18.54 -2.12
N ARG A 201 13.16 17.48 -2.89
CA ARG A 201 14.22 16.85 -3.69
C ARG A 201 14.81 17.79 -4.73
N SER A 202 13.97 18.56 -5.41
CA SER A 202 14.42 19.53 -6.42
C SER A 202 15.36 20.59 -5.84
N LEU A 203 15.12 20.99 -4.59
CA LEU A 203 15.92 22.02 -3.91
C LEU A 203 17.16 21.43 -3.23
N THR A 204 17.07 20.22 -2.68
CA THR A 204 18.13 19.65 -1.84
C THR A 204 19.02 18.63 -2.57
N GLY A 205 18.55 18.08 -3.69
CA GLY A 205 19.23 16.98 -4.38
C GLY A 205 19.22 15.64 -3.65
N CYS A 206 18.49 15.52 -2.52
CA CYS A 206 18.50 14.32 -1.70
C CYS A 206 17.83 13.11 -2.37
N GLY A 207 18.14 11.90 -1.86
CA GLY A 207 17.39 10.69 -2.15
C GLY A 207 15.96 10.75 -1.62
N LEU A 208 15.11 9.83 -2.06
CA LEU A 208 13.75 9.67 -1.55
C LEU A 208 13.48 8.20 -1.27
N GLN A 209 12.97 7.91 -0.08
CA GLN A 209 12.46 6.60 0.28
C GLN A 209 10.93 6.64 0.38
N VAL A 210 10.26 5.53 0.04
CA VAL A 210 8.80 5.42 0.08
C VAL A 210 8.42 4.38 1.12
N VAL A 211 7.57 4.75 2.07
CA VAL A 211 7.12 3.84 3.14
C VAL A 211 5.77 3.20 2.85
N GLY A 212 4.93 3.79 1.98
CA GLY A 212 3.69 3.18 1.54
C GLY A 212 3.86 2.23 0.35
N LYS A 213 2.78 1.63 -0.12
CA LYS A 213 2.77 0.83 -1.36
C LYS A 213 3.25 1.68 -2.54
N PRO A 214 4.07 1.16 -3.46
CA PRO A 214 4.49 -0.23 -3.66
C PRO A 214 5.84 -0.57 -3.01
N SER A 215 6.24 0.07 -1.91
CA SER A 215 7.57 -0.17 -1.32
C SER A 215 7.70 -1.58 -0.73
N ILE A 216 8.93 -2.06 -0.68
CA ILE A 216 9.21 -3.33 0.01
C ILE A 216 9.00 -3.18 1.53
N ASP A 217 9.15 -1.98 2.09
CA ASP A 217 8.95 -1.74 3.51
C ASP A 217 7.48 -1.78 3.91
N ALA A 218 6.57 -1.38 3.03
CA ALA A 218 5.14 -1.62 3.20
C ALA A 218 4.84 -3.13 3.33
N LEU A 219 5.39 -3.94 2.43
CA LEU A 219 5.21 -5.39 2.48
C LEU A 219 5.90 -6.03 3.69
N ARG A 220 7.10 -5.57 4.06
CA ARG A 220 7.80 -6.05 5.26
C ARG A 220 7.01 -5.73 6.53
N SER A 221 6.39 -4.55 6.61
CA SER A 221 5.48 -4.21 7.72
C SER A 221 4.30 -5.19 7.82
N ALA A 222 3.71 -5.55 6.69
CA ALA A 222 2.66 -6.56 6.65
C ALA A 222 3.19 -7.95 7.04
N ALA A 223 4.36 -8.34 6.54
CA ALA A 223 4.99 -9.62 6.84
C ALA A 223 5.33 -9.77 8.34
N ASP A 224 5.92 -8.71 8.95
CA ASP A 224 6.21 -8.68 10.38
C ASP A 224 4.92 -8.77 11.22
N ARG A 225 3.87 -8.05 10.82
CA ARG A 225 2.56 -8.08 11.48
C ARG A 225 1.92 -9.46 11.42
N LEU A 226 2.03 -10.14 10.31
CA LEU A 226 1.47 -11.47 10.09
C LEU A 226 2.34 -12.59 10.68
N GLY A 227 3.58 -12.30 11.09
CA GLY A 227 4.56 -13.32 11.53
C GLY A 227 4.87 -14.33 10.42
N ARG A 228 4.86 -13.89 9.16
CA ARG A 228 5.11 -14.75 8.00
C ARG A 228 6.09 -14.09 7.03
N PRO A 229 7.01 -14.85 6.42
CA PRO A 229 7.87 -14.35 5.35
C PRO A 229 7.04 -13.78 4.19
N ALA A 230 7.47 -12.66 3.62
CA ALA A 230 6.79 -12.02 2.50
C ALA A 230 6.52 -12.99 1.33
N ALA A 231 7.45 -13.91 1.06
CA ALA A 231 7.30 -14.91 -0.01
C ALA A 231 6.14 -15.90 0.20
N GLN A 232 5.61 -16.01 1.43
CA GLN A 232 4.47 -16.84 1.77
C GLN A 232 3.14 -16.08 1.80
N LEU A 233 3.15 -14.79 1.44
CA LEU A 233 1.97 -13.95 1.42
C LEU A 233 1.36 -13.86 0.03
N ALA A 234 0.04 -13.73 -0.01
CA ALA A 234 -0.69 -13.25 -1.17
C ALA A 234 -1.02 -11.77 -0.97
N VAL A 235 -0.70 -10.95 -1.97
CA VAL A 235 -1.05 -9.53 -2.02
C VAL A 235 -2.17 -9.36 -3.03
N VAL A 236 -3.29 -8.85 -2.57
CA VAL A 236 -4.53 -8.68 -3.34
C VAL A 236 -4.84 -7.20 -3.45
N GLY A 237 -4.99 -6.69 -4.66
CA GLY A 237 -5.30 -5.28 -4.88
C GLY A 237 -5.76 -4.95 -6.29
N ASP A 238 -6.27 -3.74 -6.46
CA ASP A 238 -6.85 -3.25 -7.71
C ASP A 238 -5.91 -2.34 -8.51
N ASP A 239 -4.88 -1.76 -7.87
CA ASP A 239 -3.97 -0.84 -8.55
C ASP A 239 -2.75 -1.58 -9.15
N PRO A 240 -2.62 -1.62 -10.49
CA PRO A 240 -1.53 -2.31 -11.16
C PRO A 240 -0.15 -1.70 -10.86
N GLN A 241 -0.09 -0.48 -10.33
CA GLN A 241 1.16 0.22 -10.00
C GLN A 241 1.56 0.08 -8.53
N LEU A 242 0.69 -0.42 -7.67
CA LEU A 242 0.92 -0.52 -6.24
C LEU A 242 1.11 -1.98 -5.79
N GLU A 243 0.05 -2.79 -5.79
CA GLU A 243 0.06 -4.12 -5.18
C GLU A 243 0.90 -5.13 -5.96
N VAL A 244 0.78 -5.14 -7.28
CA VAL A 244 1.51 -6.09 -8.13
C VAL A 244 3.03 -5.89 -8.04
N PRO A 245 3.58 -4.66 -8.20
CA PRO A 245 5.01 -4.43 -8.01
C PRO A 245 5.48 -4.70 -6.58
N MET A 246 4.67 -4.37 -5.56
CA MET A 246 4.97 -4.66 -4.16
C MET A 246 5.12 -6.16 -3.92
N ALA A 247 4.17 -6.96 -4.42
CA ALA A 247 4.21 -8.41 -4.31
C ALA A 247 5.46 -9.00 -4.96
N HIS A 248 5.79 -8.57 -6.18
CA HIS A 248 6.98 -9.06 -6.88
C HIS A 248 8.29 -8.74 -6.14
N ARG A 249 8.40 -7.55 -5.54
CA ARG A 249 9.57 -7.18 -4.72
C ARG A 249 9.78 -8.12 -3.54
N GLY A 250 8.70 -8.63 -2.95
CA GLY A 250 8.75 -9.57 -1.83
C GLY A 250 8.65 -11.04 -2.22
N ARG A 251 8.59 -11.35 -3.52
CA ARG A 251 8.32 -12.70 -4.06
C ARG A 251 6.99 -13.28 -3.60
N SER A 252 6.07 -12.42 -3.18
CA SER A 252 4.69 -12.76 -2.80
C SER A 252 3.86 -13.17 -4.02
N LEU A 253 2.74 -13.83 -3.78
CA LEU A 253 1.73 -14.06 -4.81
C LEU A 253 0.99 -12.76 -5.11
N ALA A 254 1.13 -12.23 -6.32
CA ALA A 254 0.41 -11.05 -6.78
C ALA A 254 -0.95 -11.44 -7.37
N ILE A 255 -2.04 -10.94 -6.78
CA ILE A 255 -3.42 -11.14 -7.23
C ILE A 255 -4.03 -9.78 -7.55
N ALA A 256 -4.44 -9.58 -8.80
CA ALA A 256 -5.13 -8.37 -9.22
C ALA A 256 -6.64 -8.59 -9.30
N VAL A 257 -7.40 -7.68 -8.70
CA VAL A 257 -8.87 -7.62 -8.82
C VAL A 257 -9.27 -6.60 -9.87
N GLY A 258 -10.38 -6.87 -10.58
CA GLY A 258 -10.92 -5.99 -11.62
C GLY A 258 -11.88 -4.91 -11.11
N THR A 259 -12.10 -4.83 -9.80
CA THR A 259 -12.84 -3.76 -9.14
C THR A 259 -11.98 -2.50 -9.05
N GLY A 260 -12.54 -1.35 -8.77
CA GLY A 260 -11.76 -0.10 -8.65
C GLY A 260 -10.98 0.26 -9.94
N LEU A 261 -9.71 0.57 -9.82
CA LEU A 261 -8.82 0.94 -10.93
C LEU A 261 -8.44 -0.25 -11.83
N GLY A 262 -8.50 -1.48 -11.29
CA GLY A 262 -8.11 -2.70 -11.99
C GLY A 262 -9.00 -3.06 -13.18
N GLY A 263 -10.25 -2.58 -13.21
CA GLY A 263 -11.20 -2.89 -14.28
C GLY A 263 -10.77 -2.44 -15.68
N SER A 264 -10.06 -1.33 -15.77
CA SER A 264 -9.51 -0.78 -17.02
C SER A 264 -8.02 -1.10 -17.24
N ALA A 265 -7.38 -1.77 -16.28
CA ALA A 265 -5.95 -2.04 -16.35
C ALA A 265 -5.64 -3.13 -17.36
N SER A 266 -4.75 -2.82 -18.31
CA SER A 266 -4.14 -3.83 -19.17
C SER A 266 -2.77 -4.21 -18.64
N TYR A 267 -2.58 -5.50 -18.44
CA TYR A 267 -1.27 -6.08 -18.10
C TYR A 267 -0.54 -6.62 -19.33
N ASP A 268 -1.19 -6.57 -20.49
CA ASP A 268 -0.62 -7.04 -21.74
C ASP A 268 0.56 -6.15 -22.15
N GLY A 269 1.63 -6.76 -22.64
CA GLY A 269 2.85 -6.03 -22.97
C GLY A 269 3.74 -5.61 -21.80
N LEU A 270 3.28 -5.71 -20.53
CA LEU A 270 4.11 -5.39 -19.39
C LEU A 270 5.17 -6.48 -19.12
N PRO A 271 6.32 -6.14 -18.53
CA PRO A 271 7.28 -7.13 -18.02
C PRO A 271 6.63 -8.08 -17.01
N VAL A 272 7.12 -9.31 -16.92
CA VAL A 272 6.59 -10.33 -15.97
C VAL A 272 6.54 -9.81 -14.53
N SER A 273 7.54 -9.03 -14.10
CA SER A 273 7.59 -8.40 -12.77
C SER A 273 6.53 -7.33 -12.51
N ARG A 274 5.73 -7.01 -13.52
CA ARG A 274 4.60 -6.07 -13.42
C ARG A 274 3.26 -6.72 -13.76
N ARG A 275 3.23 -8.05 -13.90
CA ARG A 275 1.99 -8.81 -14.13
C ARG A 275 1.58 -9.56 -12.88
N PRO A 276 0.29 -9.61 -12.56
CA PRO A 276 -0.18 -10.49 -11.50
C PRO A 276 -0.03 -11.96 -11.90
N TYR A 277 0.12 -12.83 -10.91
CA TYR A 277 0.04 -14.29 -11.13
C TYR A 277 -1.39 -14.74 -11.38
N LEU A 278 -2.35 -14.08 -10.72
CA LEU A 278 -3.78 -14.33 -10.87
C LEU A 278 -4.51 -13.01 -11.09
N ARG A 279 -5.44 -12.99 -12.02
CA ARG A 279 -6.36 -11.89 -12.24
C ARG A 279 -7.79 -12.40 -12.08
N VAL A 280 -8.57 -11.73 -11.27
CA VAL A 280 -9.98 -12.02 -10.98
C VAL A 280 -10.83 -10.76 -11.15
N ARG A 281 -12.13 -10.92 -11.33
CA ARG A 281 -13.06 -9.78 -11.46
C ARG A 281 -13.22 -9.03 -10.14
N GLY A 282 -13.26 -9.78 -9.03
CA GLY A 282 -13.40 -9.25 -7.67
C GLY A 282 -12.97 -10.28 -6.65
N VAL A 283 -13.03 -9.93 -5.38
CA VAL A 283 -12.68 -10.84 -4.28
C VAL A 283 -13.67 -11.99 -4.10
N ASP A 284 -14.89 -11.87 -4.62
CA ASP A 284 -15.89 -12.94 -4.71
C ASP A 284 -15.40 -14.09 -5.60
N GLU A 285 -14.86 -13.79 -6.76
CA GLU A 285 -14.25 -14.79 -7.64
C GLU A 285 -13.00 -15.42 -7.01
N LEU A 286 -12.18 -14.61 -6.34
CA LEU A 286 -11.03 -15.13 -5.59
C LEU A 286 -11.48 -16.12 -4.51
N LEU A 287 -12.54 -15.78 -3.78
CA LEU A 287 -13.12 -16.65 -2.77
C LEU A 287 -13.57 -18.00 -3.36
N ALA A 288 -14.26 -17.97 -4.50
CA ALA A 288 -14.68 -19.20 -5.18
C ALA A 288 -13.49 -20.10 -5.52
N ILE A 289 -12.42 -19.52 -6.10
CA ILE A 289 -11.18 -20.26 -6.42
C ILE A 289 -10.54 -20.87 -5.16
N LEU A 290 -10.46 -20.10 -4.07
CA LEU A 290 -9.87 -20.56 -2.82
C LEU A 290 -10.68 -21.70 -2.17
N THR A 291 -12.00 -21.65 -2.27
CA THR A 291 -12.92 -22.67 -1.73
C THR A 291 -12.78 -23.98 -2.51
N GLU A 292 -12.80 -23.93 -3.84
CA GLU A 292 -12.61 -25.12 -4.69
C GLU A 292 -11.28 -25.83 -4.46
N GLN A 293 -10.21 -25.10 -4.14
CA GLN A 293 -8.91 -25.69 -3.83
C GLN A 293 -8.84 -26.25 -2.40
N GLY A 294 -9.60 -25.65 -1.48
CA GLY A 294 -9.67 -26.10 -0.09
C GLY A 294 -10.39 -27.42 0.09
N ASP A 295 -11.35 -27.73 -0.77
CA ASP A 295 -12.17 -28.93 -0.72
C ASP A 295 -11.48 -30.16 -1.38
N LYS A 296 -10.35 -29.93 -2.09
CA LYS A 296 -9.54 -30.99 -2.73
C LYS A 296 -8.42 -31.54 -1.84
N LYS A 297 -8.32 -31.08 -0.61
CA LYS A 297 -7.37 -31.56 0.41
C LYS A 297 -8.09 -32.31 1.52
#